data_ab863d494bd4ff76d3c87989baf41c98
#
_entry.id   ab863d494bd4ff76d3c87989baf41c98
#
_cell.length_a   1.000
_cell.length_b   1.000
_cell.length_c   1.000
_cell.angle_alpha   90.00
_cell.angle_beta   90.00
_cell.angle_gamma   90.00
#
_symmetry.space_group_name_H-M   'P 1'
#
loop_
_entity.id
_entity.type
_entity.pdbx_description
1 polymer ?
#
loop_
_entity_poly.entity_id
_entity_poly.type
_entity_poly.pdbx_seq_one_letter_code
_entity_poly.pdbx_strand_id
1 'polypeptide(L)'
;MTSTVSGLLTILTLVVILAVLHRPVGDYMAWIYTTKNNWKIERGFYRLIGVDSASEQTWRAYLRGVLIFSVVGVFFVYVIQRIQEILPYSLGFPAVPQGLAFNTAVSFVTNTNWQSYSPDVTLGYAVQLGGLVVQNFVSAAVGIAVAVALIRGLARIKSGTLGNFWVDLTRGITRLLLPGAIFAAVVLIIGGVIQNFNGFESITTLTGGSASIPGGPVASQEAIKELGTNGGGFYNVNSAHPFENPTAWTNLFEIVLMLIIPFSLPRTFGKMVGDVRQGYAIAAVMGAIFAASLVAMTWFELNGAGTATRLAGGAMEGKEDRFGIWGSTLFATTSTSTSTGAVNSAHDSFTSLGGMMALLNMMLGEISPGGTGSGLYGMLVLAIITVFIAGLLVGRTPEYLGKKIGPREIKLASIYILITPALVLTGTALSFAIPAIRDNVEKVSIWNPGLHGFTEVLYAFTSAANNNGSAFAGITANTPWMNTALGIAMLLGRFLPMVFVLALAGSLAAQDKVPATAGTLPTHRPQFVGLLIGVSVIVTALTYFPVLALGPLAEGLK
;
A
#
# COMPACT_ATOMS: atom_id res chain seq x y z
N MET A 1 -32.39 3.06 11.72
CA MET A 1 -31.18 3.88 11.92
C MET A 1 -30.88 4.58 10.60
N THR A 2 -30.60 5.87 10.58
CA THR A 2 -30.23 6.55 9.33
C THR A 2 -28.85 6.06 8.86
N SER A 3 -28.60 6.10 7.55
CA SER A 3 -27.30 5.70 6.96
C SER A 3 -26.11 6.47 7.59
N THR A 4 -26.31 7.75 7.90
CA THR A 4 -25.31 8.60 8.58
C THR A 4 -24.97 8.08 9.98
N VAL A 5 -25.97 7.73 10.79
CA VAL A 5 -25.72 7.19 12.15
C VAL A 5 -25.00 5.85 12.07
N SER A 6 -25.37 4.99 11.13
CA SER A 6 -24.67 3.71 10.90
C SER A 6 -23.21 3.94 10.48
N GLY A 7 -22.96 4.86 9.55
CA GLY A 7 -21.61 5.19 9.10
C GLY A 7 -20.73 5.74 10.22
N LEU A 8 -21.23 6.68 11.02
CA LEU A 8 -20.51 7.24 12.16
C LEU A 8 -20.20 6.18 13.23
N LEU A 9 -21.14 5.26 13.50
CA LEU A 9 -20.91 4.14 14.42
C LEU A 9 -19.84 3.17 13.89
N THR A 10 -19.82 2.91 12.59
CA THR A 10 -18.78 2.09 11.96
C THR A 10 -17.40 2.73 12.12
N ILE A 11 -17.29 4.03 11.85
CA ILE A 11 -16.02 4.77 12.03
C ILE A 11 -15.61 4.78 13.50
N LEU A 12 -16.54 5.04 14.43
CA LEU A 12 -16.26 5.00 15.87
C LEU A 12 -15.77 3.62 16.31
N THR A 13 -16.42 2.55 15.83
CA THR A 13 -16.01 1.17 16.12
C THR A 13 -14.59 0.90 15.62
N LEU A 14 -14.27 1.31 14.39
CA LEU A 14 -12.91 1.21 13.84
C LEU A 14 -11.89 1.95 14.74
N VAL A 15 -12.17 3.19 15.10
CA VAL A 15 -11.26 3.99 15.95
C VAL A 15 -11.04 3.32 17.31
N VAL A 16 -12.10 2.78 17.93
CA VAL A 16 -11.98 2.06 19.23
C VAL A 16 -11.12 0.80 19.07
N ILE A 17 -11.36 -0.01 18.02
CA ILE A 17 -10.57 -1.22 17.76
C ILE A 17 -9.08 -0.86 17.58
N LEU A 18 -8.76 0.12 16.76
CA LEU A 18 -7.39 0.56 16.53
C LEU A 18 -6.76 1.16 17.80
N ALA A 19 -7.51 1.94 18.56
CA ALA A 19 -7.03 2.51 19.83
C ALA A 19 -6.69 1.43 20.87
N VAL A 20 -7.43 0.35 20.91
CA VAL A 20 -7.17 -0.80 21.80
C VAL A 20 -6.00 -1.64 21.30
N LEU A 21 -5.97 -1.96 20.02
CA LEU A 21 -5.04 -2.96 19.47
C LEU A 21 -3.65 -2.41 19.11
N HIS A 22 -3.51 -1.11 18.76
CA HIS A 22 -2.21 -0.57 18.32
C HIS A 22 -1.08 -0.74 19.33
N ARG A 23 -1.40 -0.72 20.64
CA ARG A 23 -0.39 -0.89 21.70
C ARG A 23 0.12 -2.32 21.78
N PRO A 24 -0.73 -3.35 22.03
CA PRO A 24 -0.25 -4.72 22.11
C PRO A 24 0.41 -5.18 20.81
N VAL A 25 -0.15 -4.84 19.63
CA VAL A 25 0.43 -5.21 18.34
C VAL A 25 1.76 -4.51 18.13
N GLY A 26 1.86 -3.20 18.39
CA GLY A 26 3.11 -2.45 18.22
C GLY A 26 4.22 -2.88 19.19
N ASP A 27 3.87 -3.19 20.45
CA ASP A 27 4.82 -3.72 21.43
C ASP A 27 5.28 -5.14 21.05
N TYR A 28 4.39 -5.99 20.52
CA TYR A 28 4.71 -7.31 20.00
C TYR A 28 5.64 -7.23 18.79
N MET A 29 5.36 -6.34 17.83
CA MET A 29 6.23 -6.11 16.68
C MET A 29 7.63 -5.65 17.11
N ALA A 30 7.73 -4.72 18.08
CA ALA A 30 9.01 -4.29 18.62
C ALA A 30 9.78 -5.48 19.23
N TRP A 31 9.09 -6.36 19.95
CA TRP A 31 9.69 -7.58 20.50
C TRP A 31 10.18 -8.54 19.41
N ILE A 32 9.41 -8.78 18.34
CA ILE A 32 9.81 -9.63 17.20
C ILE A 32 11.19 -9.21 16.67
N TYR A 33 11.41 -7.92 16.47
CA TYR A 33 12.61 -7.38 15.81
C TYR A 33 13.77 -7.04 16.75
N THR A 34 13.55 -7.13 18.08
CA THR A 34 14.60 -6.89 19.09
C THR A 34 15.04 -8.16 19.82
N THR A 35 14.23 -9.22 19.85
CA THR A 35 14.57 -10.47 20.52
C THR A 35 15.75 -11.18 19.87
N LYS A 36 16.60 -11.80 20.69
CA LYS A 36 17.70 -12.67 20.22
C LYS A 36 17.29 -14.11 19.99
N ASN A 37 16.11 -14.50 20.48
CA ASN A 37 15.64 -15.89 20.42
C ASN A 37 15.05 -16.21 19.02
N ASN A 38 15.50 -17.32 18.43
CA ASN A 38 14.95 -17.86 17.18
C ASN A 38 14.10 -19.11 17.48
N TRP A 39 12.96 -19.24 16.82
CA TRP A 39 12.13 -20.44 16.88
C TRP A 39 12.80 -21.62 16.17
N LYS A 40 12.36 -22.85 16.48
CA LYS A 40 12.94 -24.06 15.84
C LYS A 40 12.79 -24.02 14.31
N ILE A 41 11.62 -23.62 13.81
CA ILE A 41 11.35 -23.52 12.36
C ILE A 41 12.25 -22.47 11.69
N GLU A 42 12.47 -21.33 12.32
CA GLU A 42 13.36 -20.28 11.81
C GLU A 42 14.82 -20.77 11.73
N ARG A 43 15.29 -21.44 12.77
CA ARG A 43 16.64 -22.05 12.77
C ARG A 43 16.82 -23.09 11.67
N GLY A 44 15.76 -23.89 11.39
CA GLY A 44 15.74 -24.82 10.28
C GLY A 44 15.88 -24.11 8.94
N PHE A 45 15.09 -23.04 8.74
CA PHE A 45 15.13 -22.23 7.54
C PHE A 45 16.47 -21.52 7.35
N TYR A 46 17.04 -20.90 8.39
CA TYR A 46 18.36 -20.26 8.29
C TYR A 46 19.47 -21.25 7.89
N ARG A 47 19.43 -22.48 8.41
CA ARG A 47 20.37 -23.54 7.98
C ARG A 47 20.21 -23.90 6.51
N LEU A 48 18.95 -24.00 6.04
CA LEU A 48 18.64 -24.34 4.64
C LEU A 48 19.19 -23.30 3.67
N ILE A 49 19.09 -22.02 4.01
CA ILE A 49 19.55 -20.90 3.15
C ILE A 49 20.99 -20.46 3.46
N GLY A 50 21.69 -21.14 4.38
CA GLY A 50 23.09 -20.82 4.73
C GLY A 50 23.27 -19.47 5.43
N VAL A 51 22.26 -18.97 6.17
CA VAL A 51 22.31 -17.70 6.88
C VAL A 51 22.68 -17.89 8.35
N ASP A 52 23.73 -17.20 8.79
CA ASP A 52 24.00 -17.03 10.22
C ASP A 52 23.11 -15.93 10.79
N SER A 53 22.17 -16.32 11.65
CA SER A 53 21.23 -15.42 12.28
C SER A 53 21.84 -14.43 13.29
N ALA A 54 23.08 -14.67 13.72
CA ALA A 54 23.84 -13.78 14.60
C ALA A 54 24.65 -12.72 13.83
N SER A 55 24.88 -12.96 12.53
CA SER A 55 25.62 -12.01 11.68
C SER A 55 24.80 -10.75 11.42
N GLU A 56 25.47 -9.60 11.45
CA GLU A 56 24.87 -8.32 11.12
C GLU A 56 25.36 -7.79 9.78
N GLN A 57 24.46 -7.18 9.01
CA GLN A 57 24.72 -6.69 7.68
C GLN A 57 24.90 -5.18 7.66
N THR A 58 25.85 -4.70 6.86
CA THR A 58 25.91 -3.28 6.46
C THR A 58 24.69 -2.94 5.61
N TRP A 59 24.37 -1.66 5.48
CA TRP A 59 23.22 -1.24 4.65
C TRP A 59 23.33 -1.73 3.18
N ARG A 60 24.54 -1.85 2.63
CA ARG A 60 24.77 -2.38 1.28
C ARG A 60 24.49 -3.89 1.19
N ALA A 61 24.91 -4.64 2.19
CA ALA A 61 24.65 -6.09 2.23
C ALA A 61 23.16 -6.37 2.43
N TYR A 62 22.49 -5.58 3.30
CA TYR A 62 21.05 -5.63 3.51
C TYR A 62 20.28 -5.33 2.21
N LEU A 63 20.64 -4.24 1.51
CA LEU A 63 20.06 -3.87 0.22
C LEU A 63 20.25 -4.95 -0.84
N ARG A 64 21.45 -5.54 -0.95
CA ARG A 64 21.68 -6.67 -1.87
C ARG A 64 20.75 -7.84 -1.58
N GLY A 65 20.54 -8.17 -0.29
CA GLY A 65 19.57 -9.18 0.11
C GLY A 65 18.15 -8.86 -0.40
N VAL A 66 17.68 -7.64 -0.19
CA VAL A 66 16.37 -7.17 -0.68
C VAL A 66 16.26 -7.32 -2.20
N LEU A 67 17.24 -6.81 -2.95
CA LEU A 67 17.18 -6.78 -4.41
C LEU A 67 17.28 -8.20 -5.02
N ILE A 68 18.22 -9.02 -4.55
CA ILE A 68 18.38 -10.40 -5.06
C ILE A 68 17.12 -11.21 -4.78
N PHE A 69 16.58 -11.13 -3.56
CA PHE A 69 15.34 -11.81 -3.19
C PHE A 69 14.16 -11.39 -4.10
N SER A 70 14.04 -10.09 -4.37
CA SER A 70 12.97 -9.57 -5.21
C SER A 70 13.13 -9.96 -6.68
N VAL A 71 14.34 -9.96 -7.23
CA VAL A 71 14.61 -10.43 -8.60
C VAL A 71 14.23 -11.91 -8.75
N VAL A 72 14.61 -12.75 -7.77
CA VAL A 72 14.20 -14.17 -7.74
C VAL A 72 12.67 -14.29 -7.67
N GLY A 73 12.01 -13.45 -6.86
CA GLY A 73 10.54 -13.39 -6.78
C GLY A 73 9.89 -13.05 -8.13
N VAL A 74 10.37 -12.03 -8.84
CA VAL A 74 9.86 -11.65 -10.17
C VAL A 74 10.01 -12.81 -11.15
N PHE A 75 11.18 -13.43 -11.19
CA PHE A 75 11.42 -14.57 -12.07
C PHE A 75 10.50 -15.76 -11.73
N PHE A 76 10.34 -16.08 -10.45
CA PHE A 76 9.48 -17.16 -9.99
C PHE A 76 8.01 -16.92 -10.41
N VAL A 77 7.46 -15.72 -10.12
CA VAL A 77 6.06 -15.40 -10.45
C VAL A 77 5.87 -15.34 -11.96
N TYR A 78 6.84 -14.84 -12.72
CA TYR A 78 6.80 -14.87 -14.17
C TYR A 78 6.72 -16.31 -14.71
N VAL A 79 7.62 -17.18 -14.26
CA VAL A 79 7.69 -18.57 -14.75
C VAL A 79 6.43 -19.34 -14.40
N ILE A 80 5.93 -19.28 -13.16
CA ILE A 80 4.74 -20.05 -12.75
C ILE A 80 3.49 -19.69 -13.58
N GLN A 81 3.34 -18.43 -14.00
CA GLN A 81 2.29 -17.99 -14.90
C GLN A 81 2.48 -18.52 -16.33
N ARG A 82 3.73 -18.62 -16.80
CA ARG A 82 4.04 -19.08 -18.14
C ARG A 82 3.87 -20.61 -18.33
N ILE A 83 3.88 -21.35 -17.22
CA ILE A 83 3.71 -22.82 -17.23
C ILE A 83 2.38 -23.24 -16.62
N GLN A 84 1.42 -22.33 -16.39
CA GLN A 84 0.22 -22.65 -15.62
C GLN A 84 -0.63 -23.78 -16.24
N GLU A 85 -0.64 -23.92 -17.57
CA GLU A 85 -1.43 -24.95 -18.27
C GLU A 85 -1.07 -26.38 -17.88
N ILE A 86 0.19 -26.61 -17.43
CA ILE A 86 0.67 -27.92 -17.00
C ILE A 86 0.67 -28.09 -15.46
N LEU A 87 0.28 -27.04 -14.73
CA LEU A 87 0.21 -27.11 -13.26
C LEU A 87 -1.12 -27.74 -12.79
N PRO A 88 -1.12 -28.39 -11.61
CA PRO A 88 -2.37 -28.83 -11.00
C PRO A 88 -3.28 -27.63 -10.74
N TYR A 89 -4.60 -27.87 -10.79
CA TYR A 89 -5.61 -26.82 -10.61
C TYR A 89 -5.47 -25.63 -11.56
N SER A 90 -5.01 -25.88 -12.79
CA SER A 90 -4.93 -24.85 -13.85
C SER A 90 -6.31 -24.38 -14.32
N LEU A 91 -7.37 -25.13 -14.01
CA LEU A 91 -8.75 -24.89 -14.46
C LEU A 91 -8.91 -24.86 -16.00
N GLY A 92 -7.92 -25.41 -16.74
CA GLY A 92 -7.89 -25.39 -18.19
C GLY A 92 -7.40 -24.07 -18.80
N PHE A 93 -6.91 -23.13 -17.99
CA PHE A 93 -6.40 -21.87 -18.51
C PHE A 93 -5.05 -22.03 -19.22
N PRO A 94 -4.85 -21.34 -20.36
CA PRO A 94 -3.61 -21.36 -21.11
C PRO A 94 -2.50 -20.57 -20.38
N ALA A 95 -1.27 -20.69 -20.87
CA ALA A 95 -0.14 -19.89 -20.41
C ALA A 95 -0.44 -18.38 -20.50
N VAL A 96 -0.20 -17.63 -19.43
CA VAL A 96 -0.43 -16.16 -19.40
C VAL A 96 0.48 -15.47 -20.44
N PRO A 97 -0.01 -14.54 -21.27
CA PRO A 97 0.82 -13.82 -22.25
C PRO A 97 2.03 -13.13 -21.62
N GLN A 98 3.15 -13.02 -22.36
CA GLN A 98 4.44 -12.56 -21.82
C GLN A 98 4.38 -11.18 -21.15
N GLY A 99 3.76 -10.19 -21.84
CA GLY A 99 3.64 -8.83 -21.31
C GLY A 99 2.81 -8.76 -20.04
N LEU A 100 1.70 -9.51 -19.99
CA LEU A 100 0.83 -9.61 -18.85
C LEU A 100 1.52 -10.33 -17.67
N ALA A 101 2.22 -11.45 -17.96
CA ALA A 101 2.98 -12.20 -16.95
C ALA A 101 4.12 -11.36 -16.34
N PHE A 102 4.79 -10.53 -17.16
CA PHE A 102 5.79 -9.57 -16.67
C PHE A 102 5.16 -8.53 -15.74
N ASN A 103 4.09 -7.87 -16.19
CA ASN A 103 3.40 -6.86 -15.38
C ASN A 103 2.94 -7.44 -14.04
N THR A 104 2.28 -8.60 -14.05
CA THR A 104 1.79 -9.29 -12.86
C THR A 104 2.93 -9.69 -11.92
N ALA A 105 4.02 -10.24 -12.45
CA ALA A 105 5.16 -10.66 -11.64
C ALA A 105 5.80 -9.47 -10.92
N VAL A 106 6.02 -8.38 -11.63
CA VAL A 106 6.53 -7.13 -11.04
C VAL A 106 5.56 -6.59 -10.01
N SER A 107 4.29 -6.52 -10.35
CA SER A 107 3.22 -5.99 -9.51
C SER A 107 3.16 -6.68 -8.15
N PHE A 108 3.14 -8.00 -8.11
CA PHE A 108 3.04 -8.73 -6.84
C PHE A 108 4.33 -8.70 -6.01
N VAL A 109 5.49 -8.71 -6.65
CA VAL A 109 6.77 -8.62 -5.94
C VAL A 109 7.03 -7.23 -5.35
N THR A 110 6.50 -6.19 -5.99
CA THR A 110 6.60 -4.80 -5.49
C THR A 110 5.53 -4.44 -4.46
N ASN A 111 4.67 -5.37 -4.08
CA ASN A 111 3.51 -5.14 -3.19
C ASN A 111 2.45 -4.20 -3.79
N THR A 112 2.44 -4.05 -5.11
CA THR A 112 1.45 -3.21 -5.80
C THR A 112 0.14 -3.95 -6.02
N ASN A 113 0.25 -5.20 -6.45
CA ASN A 113 -0.87 -6.09 -6.76
C ASN A 113 -1.83 -5.55 -7.82
N TRP A 114 -1.36 -4.64 -8.70
CA TRP A 114 -2.06 -4.24 -9.91
C TRP A 114 -2.32 -5.44 -10.81
N GLN A 115 -3.54 -5.60 -11.29
CA GLN A 115 -3.96 -6.69 -12.15
C GLN A 115 -4.59 -6.13 -13.43
N SER A 116 -3.90 -6.27 -14.56
CA SER A 116 -4.40 -5.89 -15.89
C SER A 116 -5.30 -6.98 -16.50
N TYR A 117 -5.93 -7.81 -15.68
CA TYR A 117 -6.73 -8.98 -16.07
C TYR A 117 -7.76 -9.30 -14.97
N SER A 118 -8.76 -10.10 -15.32
CA SER A 118 -9.70 -10.69 -14.35
C SER A 118 -9.11 -12.02 -13.84
N PRO A 119 -8.69 -12.11 -12.57
CA PRO A 119 -7.97 -13.28 -12.06
C PRO A 119 -8.78 -14.57 -12.12
N ASP A 120 -10.05 -14.47 -11.81
CA ASP A 120 -11.03 -15.56 -11.79
C ASP A 120 -11.21 -16.29 -13.13
N VAL A 121 -10.93 -15.59 -14.25
CA VAL A 121 -11.02 -16.16 -15.63
C VAL A 121 -9.68 -16.22 -16.35
N THR A 122 -8.57 -15.98 -15.65
CA THR A 122 -7.22 -15.94 -16.25
C THR A 122 -6.23 -16.88 -15.54
N LEU A 123 -6.35 -17.04 -14.22
CA LEU A 123 -5.38 -17.75 -13.40
C LEU A 123 -5.95 -18.98 -12.72
N GLY A 124 -5.24 -20.11 -12.86
CA GLY A 124 -5.52 -21.30 -12.06
C GLY A 124 -5.11 -21.15 -10.60
N TYR A 125 -5.65 -21.99 -9.72
CA TYR A 125 -5.42 -21.88 -8.27
C TYR A 125 -3.96 -22.13 -7.88
N ALA A 126 -3.23 -22.95 -8.64
CA ALA A 126 -1.79 -23.14 -8.40
C ALA A 126 -1.00 -21.83 -8.57
N VAL A 127 -1.33 -21.00 -9.57
CA VAL A 127 -0.71 -19.69 -9.77
C VAL A 127 -1.17 -18.70 -8.72
N GLN A 128 -2.47 -18.66 -8.42
CA GLN A 128 -3.01 -17.75 -7.39
C GLN A 128 -2.38 -18.02 -6.02
N LEU A 129 -2.38 -19.28 -5.54
CA LEU A 129 -1.84 -19.62 -4.22
C LEU A 129 -0.30 -19.70 -4.21
N GLY A 130 0.29 -20.46 -5.14
CA GLY A 130 1.73 -20.69 -5.16
C GLY A 130 2.53 -19.48 -5.65
N GLY A 131 1.95 -18.68 -6.52
CA GLY A 131 2.57 -17.45 -7.04
C GLY A 131 2.14 -16.22 -6.23
N LEU A 132 0.88 -15.80 -6.39
CA LEU A 132 0.42 -14.48 -5.92
C LEU A 132 0.33 -14.40 -4.40
N VAL A 133 -0.33 -15.35 -3.73
CA VAL A 133 -0.46 -15.36 -2.25
C VAL A 133 0.89 -15.43 -1.57
N VAL A 134 1.85 -16.22 -2.10
CA VAL A 134 3.22 -16.24 -1.57
C VAL A 134 3.84 -14.85 -1.62
N GLN A 135 3.65 -14.12 -2.72
CA GLN A 135 4.18 -12.75 -2.84
C GLN A 135 3.50 -11.78 -1.87
N ASN A 136 2.21 -11.94 -1.57
CA ASN A 136 1.52 -11.12 -0.58
C ASN A 136 2.21 -11.21 0.81
N PHE A 137 2.66 -12.40 1.22
CA PHE A 137 3.42 -12.55 2.46
C PHE A 137 4.82 -11.93 2.37
N VAL A 138 5.56 -12.28 1.33
CA VAL A 138 6.99 -11.92 1.29
C VAL A 138 7.21 -10.46 0.93
N SER A 139 6.38 -9.84 0.06
CA SER A 139 6.49 -8.43 -0.30
C SER A 139 6.15 -7.50 0.87
N ALA A 140 5.13 -7.85 1.66
CA ALA A 140 4.79 -7.15 2.90
C ALA A 140 5.92 -7.26 3.94
N ALA A 141 6.47 -8.47 4.13
CA ALA A 141 7.60 -8.69 5.05
C ALA A 141 8.87 -7.92 4.64
N VAL A 142 9.14 -7.77 3.34
CA VAL A 142 10.23 -6.91 2.82
C VAL A 142 10.00 -5.46 3.22
N GLY A 143 8.79 -4.94 3.08
CA GLY A 143 8.45 -3.58 3.49
C GLY A 143 8.71 -3.33 4.98
N ILE A 144 8.25 -4.25 5.84
CA ILE A 144 8.48 -4.16 7.29
C ILE A 144 9.99 -4.25 7.60
N ALA A 145 10.73 -5.14 6.95
CA ALA A 145 12.16 -5.31 7.17
C ALA A 145 12.94 -4.02 6.85
N VAL A 146 12.60 -3.31 5.77
CA VAL A 146 13.21 -2.02 5.41
C VAL A 146 12.84 -0.93 6.44
N ALA A 147 11.60 -0.90 6.92
CA ALA A 147 11.20 0.03 7.99
C ALA A 147 11.98 -0.21 9.28
N VAL A 148 12.12 -1.46 9.69
CA VAL A 148 12.90 -1.85 10.87
C VAL A 148 14.38 -1.48 10.72
N ALA A 149 14.96 -1.63 9.52
CA ALA A 149 16.32 -1.21 9.23
C ALA A 149 16.49 0.32 9.39
N LEU A 150 15.52 1.14 8.94
CA LEU A 150 15.54 2.58 9.16
C LEU A 150 15.42 2.94 10.64
N ILE A 151 14.50 2.29 11.37
CA ILE A 151 14.37 2.50 12.82
C ILE A 151 15.70 2.21 13.53
N ARG A 152 16.38 1.11 13.17
CA ARG A 152 17.71 0.80 13.71
C ARG A 152 18.75 1.86 13.33
N GLY A 153 18.66 2.42 12.13
CA GLY A 153 19.49 3.55 11.69
C GLY A 153 19.39 4.77 12.63
N LEU A 154 18.18 5.08 13.07
CA LEU A 154 17.91 6.15 14.02
C LEU A 154 18.30 5.78 15.46
N ALA A 155 18.10 4.54 15.88
CA ALA A 155 18.33 4.09 17.26
C ALA A 155 19.79 3.80 17.58
N ARG A 156 20.58 3.28 16.62
CA ARG A 156 21.97 2.85 16.81
C ARG A 156 22.94 4.03 16.83
N ILE A 157 24.06 3.88 17.53
CA ILE A 157 25.13 4.88 17.68
C ILE A 157 26.44 4.26 17.21
N LYS A 158 27.17 4.96 16.33
CA LYS A 158 28.48 4.54 15.79
C LYS A 158 28.48 3.09 15.27
N SER A 159 27.39 2.66 14.64
CA SER A 159 27.23 1.30 14.11
C SER A 159 27.38 1.29 12.59
N GLY A 160 28.14 0.34 12.06
CA GLY A 160 28.22 0.09 10.62
C GLY A 160 27.13 -0.83 10.07
N THR A 161 26.23 -1.34 10.92
CA THR A 161 25.30 -2.42 10.59
C THR A 161 23.84 -2.05 10.90
N LEU A 162 22.88 -2.69 10.21
CA LEU A 162 21.44 -2.45 10.36
C LEU A 162 20.64 -3.68 10.81
N GLY A 163 21.32 -4.81 11.09
CA GLY A 163 20.70 -6.10 11.37
C GLY A 163 20.88 -7.07 10.20
N ASN A 164 19.99 -8.06 10.07
CA ASN A 164 20.08 -9.08 9.03
C ASN A 164 18.74 -9.19 8.29
N PHE A 165 18.75 -8.90 6.99
CA PHE A 165 17.56 -8.92 6.13
C PHE A 165 16.81 -10.26 6.18
N TRP A 166 17.53 -11.37 6.08
CA TRP A 166 16.92 -12.70 6.07
C TRP A 166 16.24 -13.05 7.38
N VAL A 167 16.81 -12.60 8.50
CA VAL A 167 16.21 -12.76 9.83
C VAL A 167 14.96 -11.89 9.96
N ASP A 168 15.02 -10.65 9.54
CA ASP A 168 13.90 -9.72 9.60
C ASP A 168 12.74 -10.20 8.71
N LEU A 169 13.04 -10.63 7.48
CA LEU A 169 12.08 -11.21 6.54
C LEU A 169 11.38 -12.44 7.14
N THR A 170 12.18 -13.42 7.60
CA THR A 170 11.64 -14.68 8.15
C THR A 170 10.76 -14.42 9.37
N ARG A 171 11.20 -13.58 10.30
CA ARG A 171 10.43 -13.26 11.51
C ARG A 171 9.15 -12.49 11.18
N GLY A 172 9.18 -11.57 10.22
CA GLY A 172 8.00 -10.88 9.71
C GLY A 172 6.94 -11.86 9.21
N ILE A 173 7.35 -12.87 8.44
CA ILE A 173 6.45 -13.90 7.93
C ILE A 173 5.98 -14.81 9.06
N THR A 174 6.90 -15.45 9.78
CA THR A 174 6.56 -16.55 10.69
C THR A 174 5.89 -16.11 11.98
N ARG A 175 6.20 -14.91 12.47
CA ARG A 175 5.71 -14.43 13.77
C ARG A 175 4.58 -13.41 13.66
N LEU A 176 4.48 -12.67 12.55
CA LEU A 176 3.48 -11.62 12.40
C LEU A 176 2.44 -11.95 11.33
N LEU A 177 2.88 -12.06 10.05
CA LEU A 177 1.95 -12.14 8.93
C LEU A 177 1.21 -13.48 8.88
N LEU A 178 1.93 -14.61 8.98
CA LEU A 178 1.30 -15.93 8.86
C LEU A 178 0.31 -16.22 10.00
N PRO A 179 0.62 -16.03 11.29
CA PRO A 179 -0.37 -16.22 12.35
C PRO A 179 -1.55 -15.27 12.23
N GLY A 180 -1.30 -13.99 11.86
CA GLY A 180 -2.35 -13.01 11.64
C GLY A 180 -3.27 -13.38 10.47
N ALA A 181 -2.70 -13.84 9.34
CA ALA A 181 -3.47 -14.25 8.17
C ALA A 181 -4.28 -15.54 8.43
N ILE A 182 -3.75 -16.50 9.17
CA ILE A 182 -4.52 -17.71 9.56
C ILE A 182 -5.73 -17.30 10.40
N PHE A 183 -5.52 -16.45 11.41
CA PHE A 183 -6.64 -15.93 12.23
C PHE A 183 -7.66 -15.19 11.37
N ALA A 184 -7.20 -14.29 10.50
CA ALA A 184 -8.05 -13.51 9.62
C ALA A 184 -8.84 -14.40 8.64
N ALA A 185 -8.21 -15.42 8.04
CA ALA A 185 -8.87 -16.35 7.13
C ALA A 185 -10.02 -17.11 7.84
N VAL A 186 -9.79 -17.58 9.07
CA VAL A 186 -10.83 -18.25 9.86
C VAL A 186 -12.02 -17.30 10.12
N VAL A 187 -11.73 -16.04 10.51
CA VAL A 187 -12.78 -15.04 10.74
C VAL A 187 -13.55 -14.74 9.46
N LEU A 188 -12.87 -14.60 8.32
CA LEU A 188 -13.50 -14.36 7.01
C LEU A 188 -14.36 -15.53 6.56
N ILE A 189 -13.91 -16.78 6.75
CA ILE A 189 -14.71 -17.99 6.46
C ILE A 189 -16.00 -18.01 7.31
N ILE A 190 -15.88 -17.70 8.60
CA ILE A 190 -17.07 -17.57 9.48
C ILE A 190 -17.99 -16.45 8.97
N GLY A 191 -17.43 -15.42 8.36
CA GLY A 191 -18.13 -14.31 7.72
C GLY A 191 -18.82 -14.66 6.41
N GLY A 192 -18.57 -15.83 5.83
CA GLY A 192 -19.15 -16.27 4.57
C GLY A 192 -18.24 -16.09 3.35
N VAL A 193 -17.00 -15.68 3.54
CA VAL A 193 -15.98 -15.67 2.46
C VAL A 193 -15.67 -17.11 2.07
N ILE A 194 -15.70 -17.43 0.78
CA ILE A 194 -15.55 -18.81 0.33
C ILE A 194 -14.10 -19.31 0.47
N GLN A 195 -13.99 -20.61 0.76
CA GLN A 195 -12.71 -21.31 0.83
C GLN A 195 -12.89 -22.76 0.36
N ASN A 196 -12.63 -23.02 -0.91
CA ASN A 196 -12.74 -24.34 -1.51
C ASN A 196 -11.75 -24.49 -2.68
N PHE A 197 -11.74 -25.65 -3.31
CA PHE A 197 -10.98 -25.95 -4.53
C PHE A 197 -11.90 -26.40 -5.66
N ASN A 198 -13.19 -26.07 -5.59
CA ASN A 198 -14.15 -26.37 -6.64
C ASN A 198 -13.79 -25.59 -7.89
N GLY A 199 -14.04 -26.21 -9.05
CA GLY A 199 -13.99 -25.51 -10.33
C GLY A 199 -15.23 -24.64 -10.54
N PHE A 200 -15.46 -24.26 -11.81
CA PHE A 200 -16.64 -23.50 -12.17
C PHE A 200 -17.90 -24.36 -12.06
N GLU A 201 -18.93 -23.84 -11.43
CA GLU A 201 -20.26 -24.44 -11.35
C GLU A 201 -21.22 -23.72 -12.30
N SER A 202 -21.84 -24.46 -13.22
CA SER A 202 -22.88 -23.91 -14.10
C SER A 202 -24.21 -23.88 -13.36
N ILE A 203 -24.82 -22.70 -13.30
CA ILE A 203 -26.15 -22.51 -12.74
C ILE A 203 -27.10 -21.98 -13.80
N THR A 204 -28.39 -22.32 -13.67
CA THR A 204 -29.45 -21.74 -14.50
C THR A 204 -29.93 -20.44 -13.86
N THR A 205 -29.87 -19.33 -14.61
CA THR A 205 -30.38 -18.03 -14.15
C THR A 205 -31.90 -18.01 -14.12
N LEU A 206 -32.47 -17.04 -13.38
CA LEU A 206 -33.93 -16.85 -13.33
C LEU A 206 -34.59 -16.60 -14.70
N THR A 207 -33.82 -16.12 -15.66
CA THR A 207 -34.26 -15.86 -17.04
C THR A 207 -34.05 -17.07 -17.96
N GLY A 208 -33.60 -18.23 -17.43
CA GLY A 208 -33.38 -19.45 -18.20
C GLY A 208 -32.04 -19.54 -18.92
N GLY A 209 -31.18 -18.55 -18.78
CA GLY A 209 -29.79 -18.59 -19.28
C GLY A 209 -28.88 -19.41 -18.36
N SER A 210 -27.66 -19.72 -18.80
CA SER A 210 -26.62 -20.32 -17.96
C SER A 210 -25.64 -19.26 -17.49
N ALA A 211 -25.22 -19.33 -16.21
CA ALA A 211 -24.12 -18.56 -15.66
C ALA A 211 -23.10 -19.51 -15.02
N SER A 212 -21.84 -19.16 -15.08
CA SER A 212 -20.74 -19.92 -14.47
C SER A 212 -20.27 -19.20 -13.22
N ILE A 213 -20.30 -19.88 -12.08
CA ILE A 213 -19.85 -19.34 -10.80
C ILE A 213 -18.50 -19.96 -10.47
N PRO A 214 -17.42 -19.16 -10.35
CA PRO A 214 -16.12 -19.66 -9.92
C PRO A 214 -16.11 -19.96 -8.41
N GLY A 215 -15.51 -21.08 -8.04
CA GLY A 215 -15.12 -21.36 -6.66
C GLY A 215 -13.75 -20.75 -6.35
N GLY A 216 -13.09 -21.24 -5.31
CA GLY A 216 -11.69 -20.97 -5.04
C GLY A 216 -11.30 -20.85 -3.56
N PRO A 217 -10.00 -20.88 -3.28
CA PRO A 217 -9.44 -20.68 -1.94
C PRO A 217 -9.31 -19.19 -1.60
N VAL A 218 -10.44 -18.48 -1.60
CA VAL A 218 -10.53 -17.01 -1.56
C VAL A 218 -10.16 -16.45 -0.20
N ALA A 219 -10.72 -16.98 0.90
CA ALA A 219 -10.51 -16.42 2.24
C ALA A 219 -9.04 -16.40 2.67
N SER A 220 -8.24 -17.37 2.24
CA SER A 220 -6.80 -17.38 2.54
C SER A 220 -6.03 -16.29 1.81
N GLN A 221 -6.41 -15.95 0.59
CA GLN A 221 -5.82 -14.83 -0.16
C GLN A 221 -6.29 -13.49 0.42
N GLU A 222 -7.60 -13.35 0.65
CA GLU A 222 -8.22 -12.16 1.21
C GLU A 222 -7.59 -11.75 2.55
N ALA A 223 -7.38 -12.72 3.44
CA ALA A 223 -6.77 -12.48 4.74
C ALA A 223 -5.38 -11.84 4.67
N ILE A 224 -4.47 -12.36 3.82
CA ILE A 224 -3.13 -11.80 3.70
C ILE A 224 -3.10 -10.56 2.80
N LYS A 225 -3.95 -10.50 1.79
CA LYS A 225 -4.11 -9.36 0.91
C LYS A 225 -4.37 -8.08 1.70
N GLU A 226 -5.29 -8.15 2.67
CA GLU A 226 -5.64 -7.01 3.50
C GLU A 226 -4.63 -6.78 4.64
N LEU A 227 -4.23 -7.82 5.36
CA LEU A 227 -3.27 -7.71 6.47
C LEU A 227 -1.87 -7.23 6.01
N GLY A 228 -1.45 -7.65 4.81
CA GLY A 228 -0.18 -7.26 4.20
C GLY A 228 -0.21 -5.92 3.47
N THR A 229 -1.37 -5.25 3.42
CA THR A 229 -1.62 -4.06 2.58
C THR A 229 -1.15 -4.29 1.14
N ASN A 230 -1.62 -5.38 0.55
CA ASN A 230 -1.21 -5.82 -0.78
C ASN A 230 -2.18 -5.33 -1.86
N GLY A 231 -3.47 -5.64 -1.71
CA GLY A 231 -4.50 -5.37 -2.71
C GLY A 231 -4.58 -6.43 -3.81
N GLY A 232 -5.17 -6.06 -4.93
CA GLY A 232 -5.63 -7.02 -5.92
C GLY A 232 -6.85 -7.78 -5.44
N GLY A 233 -7.19 -8.89 -6.08
CA GLY A 233 -8.30 -9.73 -5.67
C GLY A 233 -8.19 -11.11 -6.27
N PHE A 234 -8.98 -12.04 -5.72
CA PHE A 234 -9.22 -13.33 -6.32
C PHE A 234 -10.15 -13.18 -7.53
N TYR A 235 -11.14 -12.27 -7.38
CA TYR A 235 -12.07 -11.85 -8.43
C TYR A 235 -11.71 -10.47 -8.97
N ASN A 236 -12.17 -10.17 -10.19
CA ASN A 236 -11.87 -8.90 -10.85
C ASN A 236 -12.29 -7.67 -10.04
N VAL A 237 -13.47 -7.72 -9.42
CA VAL A 237 -14.01 -6.59 -8.65
C VAL A 237 -13.50 -6.56 -7.20
N ASN A 238 -12.55 -7.39 -6.84
CA ASN A 238 -11.92 -7.45 -5.52
C ASN A 238 -12.95 -7.59 -4.38
N SER A 239 -12.77 -6.87 -3.28
CA SER A 239 -13.66 -6.85 -2.12
C SER A 239 -15.05 -6.24 -2.39
N ALA A 240 -15.39 -5.88 -3.64
CA ALA A 240 -16.76 -5.65 -4.06
C ALA A 240 -17.48 -6.98 -4.37
N HIS A 241 -16.74 -8.07 -4.63
CA HIS A 241 -17.34 -9.37 -4.89
C HIS A 241 -17.94 -9.97 -3.62
N PRO A 242 -19.19 -10.49 -3.65
CA PRO A 242 -19.81 -11.09 -2.46
C PRO A 242 -19.06 -12.28 -1.85
N PHE A 243 -18.25 -12.98 -2.64
CA PHE A 243 -17.44 -14.11 -2.17
C PHE A 243 -16.11 -13.69 -1.52
N GLU A 244 -15.64 -12.48 -1.76
CA GLU A 244 -14.49 -11.89 -1.05
C GLU A 244 -14.95 -11.16 0.21
N ASN A 245 -16.03 -10.36 0.12
CA ASN A 245 -16.52 -9.49 1.19
C ASN A 245 -18.05 -9.46 1.25
N PRO A 246 -18.69 -10.48 1.87
CA PRO A 246 -20.15 -10.68 1.77
C PRO A 246 -21.00 -9.70 2.57
N THR A 247 -20.48 -9.11 3.66
CA THR A 247 -21.29 -8.36 4.62
C THR A 247 -20.64 -7.05 5.08
N ALA A 248 -21.43 -6.16 5.67
CA ALA A 248 -20.93 -4.90 6.23
C ALA A 248 -19.92 -5.12 7.37
N TRP A 249 -20.02 -6.20 8.14
CA TRP A 249 -19.06 -6.47 9.20
C TRP A 249 -17.75 -7.09 8.67
N THR A 250 -17.80 -7.91 7.61
CA THR A 250 -16.58 -8.38 6.93
C THR A 250 -15.84 -7.20 6.31
N ASN A 251 -16.57 -6.24 5.71
CA ASN A 251 -16.00 -5.00 5.20
C ASN A 251 -15.26 -4.20 6.30
N LEU A 252 -15.85 -4.05 7.48
CA LEU A 252 -15.17 -3.42 8.62
C LEU A 252 -13.95 -4.22 9.06
N PHE A 253 -14.03 -5.53 9.06
CA PHE A 253 -12.92 -6.40 9.44
C PHE A 253 -11.74 -6.30 8.47
N GLU A 254 -11.99 -6.27 7.16
CA GLU A 254 -10.96 -6.02 6.13
C GLU A 254 -10.28 -4.65 6.33
N ILE A 255 -11.07 -3.60 6.60
CA ILE A 255 -10.53 -2.27 6.92
C ILE A 255 -9.62 -2.34 8.17
N VAL A 256 -10.01 -3.09 9.20
CA VAL A 256 -9.17 -3.30 10.39
C VAL A 256 -7.87 -4.02 10.02
N LEU A 257 -7.92 -5.04 9.17
CA LEU A 257 -6.72 -5.76 8.71
C LEU A 257 -5.75 -4.83 7.98
N MET A 258 -6.24 -3.98 7.07
CA MET A 258 -5.42 -2.99 6.37
C MET A 258 -4.75 -1.99 7.31
N LEU A 259 -5.39 -1.59 8.39
CA LEU A 259 -4.94 -0.50 9.26
C LEU A 259 -4.13 -0.97 10.47
N ILE A 260 -4.29 -2.21 10.93
CA ILE A 260 -3.76 -2.64 12.23
C ILE A 260 -2.23 -2.62 12.29
N ILE A 261 -1.54 -3.14 11.27
CA ILE A 261 -0.06 -3.11 11.22
C ILE A 261 0.42 -1.68 11.00
N PRO A 262 -0.05 -0.93 9.99
CA PRO A 262 0.39 0.44 9.75
C PRO A 262 0.22 1.38 10.95
N PHE A 263 -0.94 1.39 11.63
CA PHE A 263 -1.13 2.21 12.83
C PHE A 263 -0.40 1.71 14.07
N SER A 264 0.05 0.45 14.07
CA SER A 264 0.88 -0.10 15.15
C SER A 264 2.38 0.17 14.96
N LEU A 265 2.83 0.38 13.73
CA LEU A 265 4.23 0.66 13.40
C LEU A 265 4.79 1.92 14.09
N PRO A 266 4.08 3.05 14.23
CA PRO A 266 4.55 4.19 15.03
C PRO A 266 4.83 3.81 16.50
N ARG A 267 4.03 2.94 17.11
CA ARG A 267 4.30 2.43 18.45
C ARG A 267 5.58 1.59 18.49
N THR A 268 5.75 0.70 17.50
CA THR A 268 6.97 -0.09 17.30
C THR A 268 8.21 0.81 17.18
N PHE A 269 8.12 1.85 16.36
CA PHE A 269 9.16 2.87 16.20
C PHE A 269 9.51 3.52 17.55
N GLY A 270 8.52 4.05 18.26
CA GLY A 270 8.75 4.70 19.54
C GLY A 270 9.40 3.79 20.59
N LYS A 271 9.02 2.49 20.62
CA LYS A 271 9.65 1.49 21.48
C LYS A 271 11.11 1.23 21.11
N MET A 272 11.40 1.04 19.84
CA MET A 272 12.73 0.70 19.35
C MET A 272 13.73 1.86 19.49
N VAL A 273 13.27 3.12 19.39
CA VAL A 273 14.13 4.31 19.62
C VAL A 273 14.22 4.74 21.09
N GLY A 274 13.44 4.10 21.97
CA GLY A 274 13.45 4.38 23.42
C GLY A 274 12.63 5.60 23.86
N ASP A 275 11.83 6.20 22.97
CA ASP A 275 10.89 7.30 23.30
C ASP A 275 9.55 7.13 22.58
N VAL A 276 8.59 6.58 23.31
CA VAL A 276 7.24 6.29 22.80
C VAL A 276 6.49 7.55 22.35
N ARG A 277 6.81 8.73 22.90
CA ARG A 277 6.19 10.01 22.51
C ARG A 277 6.47 10.34 21.05
N GLN A 278 7.64 9.96 20.52
CA GLN A 278 7.97 10.12 19.10
C GLN A 278 7.03 9.29 18.22
N GLY A 279 6.75 8.05 18.62
CA GLY A 279 5.78 7.20 17.93
C GLY A 279 4.38 7.81 17.92
N TYR A 280 3.92 8.34 19.07
CA TYR A 280 2.61 8.99 19.12
C TYR A 280 2.52 10.28 18.30
N ALA A 281 3.60 11.06 18.21
CA ALA A 281 3.64 12.23 17.33
C ALA A 281 3.47 11.83 15.84
N ILE A 282 4.15 10.78 15.40
CA ILE A 282 4.00 10.22 14.05
C ILE A 282 2.57 9.68 13.84
N ALA A 283 2.04 8.89 14.78
CA ALA A 283 0.67 8.38 14.69
C ALA A 283 -0.38 9.50 14.63
N ALA A 284 -0.16 10.61 15.35
CA ALA A 284 -1.05 11.78 15.30
C ALA A 284 -1.06 12.46 13.92
N VAL A 285 0.11 12.59 13.27
CA VAL A 285 0.19 13.10 11.89
C VAL A 285 -0.58 12.19 10.93
N MET A 286 -0.30 10.88 10.98
CA MET A 286 -0.96 9.88 10.14
C MET A 286 -2.47 9.89 10.33
N GLY A 287 -2.94 9.87 11.58
CA GLY A 287 -4.37 9.88 11.91
C GLY A 287 -5.07 11.17 11.51
N ALA A 288 -4.42 12.33 11.65
CA ALA A 288 -5.00 13.61 11.26
C ALA A 288 -5.19 13.72 9.73
N ILE A 289 -4.19 13.30 8.94
CA ILE A 289 -4.28 13.30 7.48
C ILE A 289 -5.34 12.29 7.02
N PHE A 290 -5.36 11.07 7.59
CA PHE A 290 -6.36 10.05 7.30
C PHE A 290 -7.78 10.57 7.58
N ALA A 291 -8.02 11.16 8.74
CA ALA A 291 -9.33 11.70 9.11
C ALA A 291 -9.77 12.84 8.18
N ALA A 292 -8.86 13.74 7.83
CA ALA A 292 -9.15 14.82 6.89
C ALA A 292 -9.53 14.29 5.49
N SER A 293 -8.80 13.28 4.99
CA SER A 293 -9.09 12.64 3.72
C SER A 293 -10.44 11.91 3.74
N LEU A 294 -10.73 11.14 4.79
CA LEU A 294 -12.00 10.43 4.94
C LEU A 294 -13.19 11.40 4.97
N VAL A 295 -13.08 12.49 5.75
CA VAL A 295 -14.14 13.52 5.82
C VAL A 295 -14.36 14.15 4.46
N ALA A 296 -13.30 14.54 3.75
CA ALA A 296 -13.40 15.16 2.44
C ALA A 296 -14.00 14.23 1.40
N MET A 297 -13.50 12.98 1.29
CA MET A 297 -14.02 11.99 0.35
C MET A 297 -15.50 11.69 0.62
N THR A 298 -15.86 11.44 1.88
CA THR A 298 -17.26 11.17 2.24
C THR A 298 -18.16 12.36 1.96
N TRP A 299 -17.68 13.58 2.23
CA TRP A 299 -18.42 14.81 1.92
C TRP A 299 -18.72 14.94 0.42
N PHE A 300 -17.73 14.72 -0.44
CA PHE A 300 -17.92 14.82 -1.89
C PHE A 300 -18.88 13.76 -2.42
N GLU A 301 -18.82 12.52 -1.90
CA GLU A 301 -19.72 11.45 -2.33
C GLU A 301 -21.17 11.63 -1.83
N LEU A 302 -21.37 12.23 -0.66
CA LEU A 302 -22.70 12.56 -0.14
C LEU A 302 -23.33 13.77 -0.86
N ASN A 303 -22.52 14.71 -1.35
CA ASN A 303 -22.97 15.96 -1.95
C ASN A 303 -22.68 16.05 -3.47
N GLY A 304 -22.58 14.91 -4.15
CA GLY A 304 -22.34 14.86 -5.59
C GLY A 304 -23.40 15.63 -6.40
N ALA A 305 -22.97 16.19 -7.53
CA ALA A 305 -23.84 16.95 -8.41
C ALA A 305 -24.81 16.04 -9.20
N GLY A 306 -25.93 16.61 -9.64
CA GLY A 306 -26.91 15.95 -10.48
C GLY A 306 -28.20 15.51 -9.77
N THR A 307 -29.27 15.39 -10.55
CA THR A 307 -30.61 15.06 -10.02
C THR A 307 -30.67 13.61 -9.52
N ALA A 308 -30.08 12.65 -10.24
CA ALA A 308 -30.04 11.25 -9.86
C ALA A 308 -29.32 11.06 -8.51
N THR A 309 -28.15 11.67 -8.35
CA THR A 309 -27.37 11.64 -7.11
C THR A 309 -28.15 12.20 -5.93
N ARG A 310 -28.84 13.33 -6.12
CA ARG A 310 -29.69 13.94 -5.08
C ARG A 310 -30.87 13.07 -4.69
N LEU A 311 -31.53 12.42 -5.66
CA LEU A 311 -32.66 11.52 -5.41
C LEU A 311 -32.19 10.22 -4.73
N ALA A 312 -31.01 9.72 -5.03
CA ALA A 312 -30.42 8.55 -4.39
C ALA A 312 -29.84 8.83 -2.99
N GLY A 313 -29.78 10.10 -2.57
CA GLY A 313 -29.19 10.51 -1.29
C GLY A 313 -27.68 10.56 -1.27
N GLY A 314 -27.03 10.54 -2.45
CA GLY A 314 -25.58 10.60 -2.68
C GLY A 314 -25.16 9.83 -3.92
N ALA A 315 -23.85 9.82 -4.22
CA ALA A 315 -23.27 9.15 -5.38
C ALA A 315 -23.15 7.64 -5.15
N MET A 316 -24.17 6.87 -5.53
CA MET A 316 -24.21 5.40 -5.36
C MET A 316 -23.68 4.63 -6.57
N GLU A 317 -23.43 5.28 -7.72
CA GLU A 317 -22.85 4.62 -8.87
C GLU A 317 -21.54 3.92 -8.50
N GLY A 318 -21.35 2.68 -8.98
CA GLY A 318 -20.18 1.87 -8.72
C GLY A 318 -19.99 1.44 -7.26
N LYS A 319 -20.99 1.63 -6.39
CA LYS A 319 -20.95 1.24 -4.98
C LYS A 319 -21.96 0.15 -4.67
N GLU A 320 -21.57 -0.77 -3.81
CA GLU A 320 -22.44 -1.87 -3.37
C GLU A 320 -23.42 -1.40 -2.29
N ASP A 321 -24.72 -1.71 -2.45
CA ASP A 321 -25.77 -1.32 -1.51
C ASP A 321 -25.52 -1.82 -0.09
N ARG A 322 -24.91 -3.02 0.06
CA ARG A 322 -24.57 -3.59 1.36
C ARG A 322 -23.54 -2.80 2.15
N PHE A 323 -22.76 -1.95 1.49
CA PHE A 323 -21.75 -1.08 2.12
C PHE A 323 -22.22 0.37 2.16
N GLY A 324 -22.97 0.81 1.16
CA GLY A 324 -23.40 2.18 0.99
C GLY A 324 -22.23 3.16 0.80
N ILE A 325 -22.52 4.46 0.78
CA ILE A 325 -21.50 5.50 0.59
C ILE A 325 -20.46 5.47 1.73
N TRP A 326 -20.90 5.35 2.98
CA TRP A 326 -20.01 5.39 4.14
C TRP A 326 -19.02 4.22 4.18
N GLY A 327 -19.48 3.01 3.88
CA GLY A 327 -18.60 1.83 3.81
C GLY A 327 -17.64 1.89 2.63
N SER A 328 -18.10 2.39 1.49
CA SER A 328 -17.27 2.54 0.28
C SER A 328 -16.19 3.62 0.44
N THR A 329 -16.54 4.81 0.96
CA THR A 329 -15.56 5.89 1.16
C THR A 329 -14.55 5.56 2.25
N LEU A 330 -14.97 4.88 3.32
CA LEU A 330 -14.05 4.42 4.37
C LEU A 330 -13.06 3.39 3.81
N PHE A 331 -13.54 2.43 3.01
CA PHE A 331 -12.67 1.43 2.37
C PHE A 331 -11.71 2.08 1.37
N ALA A 332 -12.22 2.93 0.48
CA ALA A 332 -11.42 3.64 -0.53
C ALA A 332 -10.35 4.54 0.11
N THR A 333 -10.72 5.33 1.14
CA THR A 333 -9.74 6.13 1.90
C THR A 333 -8.69 5.23 2.54
N THR A 334 -9.09 4.11 3.16
CA THR A 334 -8.15 3.18 3.79
C THR A 334 -7.20 2.60 2.77
N SER A 335 -7.71 2.02 1.69
CA SER A 335 -6.92 1.34 0.67
C SER A 335 -5.94 2.26 -0.04
N THR A 336 -6.36 3.49 -0.38
CA THR A 336 -5.49 4.48 -1.06
C THR A 336 -4.52 5.19 -0.13
N SER A 337 -4.78 5.17 1.19
CA SER A 337 -3.85 5.73 2.19
C SER A 337 -2.84 4.72 2.73
N THR A 338 -3.03 3.41 2.43
CA THR A 338 -2.21 2.31 3.00
C THR A 338 -1.41 1.53 1.96
N SER A 339 -1.33 1.98 0.71
CA SER A 339 -0.65 1.21 -0.36
C SER A 339 -1.27 -0.20 -0.55
N THR A 340 -2.56 -0.36 -0.28
CA THR A 340 -3.23 -1.66 -0.39
C THR A 340 -3.74 -1.91 -1.80
N GLY A 341 -4.55 -1.02 -2.34
CA GLY A 341 -5.08 -1.14 -3.70
C GLY A 341 -6.30 -2.06 -3.85
N ALA A 342 -6.74 -2.74 -2.81
CA ALA A 342 -8.03 -3.43 -2.81
C ALA A 342 -9.16 -2.42 -2.94
N VAL A 343 -10.26 -2.82 -3.57
CA VAL A 343 -11.44 -1.97 -3.77
C VAL A 343 -12.72 -2.73 -3.42
N ASN A 344 -13.66 -2.04 -2.79
CA ASN A 344 -15.03 -2.54 -2.58
C ASN A 344 -16.06 -1.75 -3.39
N SER A 345 -15.59 -0.85 -4.25
CA SER A 345 -16.38 0.04 -5.11
C SER A 345 -15.54 0.49 -6.29
N ALA A 346 -16.16 0.86 -7.40
CA ALA A 346 -15.47 1.37 -8.58
C ALA A 346 -15.02 2.82 -8.35
N HIS A 347 -13.74 3.06 -8.15
CA HIS A 347 -13.20 4.40 -7.92
C HIS A 347 -13.40 5.34 -9.13
N ASP A 348 -13.51 4.78 -10.33
CA ASP A 348 -13.82 5.50 -11.56
C ASP A 348 -15.21 6.19 -11.52
N SER A 349 -16.17 5.56 -10.85
CA SER A 349 -17.53 6.05 -10.67
C SER A 349 -17.70 6.98 -9.46
N PHE A 350 -16.64 7.30 -8.74
CA PHE A 350 -16.70 8.32 -7.69
C PHE A 350 -16.91 9.70 -8.32
N THR A 351 -17.48 10.64 -7.56
CA THR A 351 -17.50 12.05 -8.00
C THR A 351 -16.07 12.49 -8.34
N SER A 352 -15.91 13.42 -9.27
CA SER A 352 -14.56 13.87 -9.68
C SER A 352 -13.69 14.31 -8.50
N LEU A 353 -14.28 14.99 -7.50
CA LEU A 353 -13.58 15.41 -6.28
C LEU A 353 -13.38 14.25 -5.29
N GLY A 354 -14.31 13.29 -5.22
CA GLY A 354 -14.14 12.07 -4.43
C GLY A 354 -13.01 11.19 -4.97
N GLY A 355 -12.97 10.96 -6.28
CA GLY A 355 -11.88 10.27 -6.96
C GLY A 355 -10.54 11.01 -6.84
N MET A 356 -10.56 12.35 -6.85
CA MET A 356 -9.38 13.18 -6.56
C MET A 356 -8.82 12.91 -5.16
N MET A 357 -9.67 12.64 -4.15
CA MET A 357 -9.17 12.32 -2.80
C MET A 357 -8.41 11.00 -2.78
N ALA A 358 -8.86 10.00 -3.55
CA ALA A 358 -8.11 8.75 -3.72
C ALA A 358 -6.73 9.00 -4.37
N LEU A 359 -6.66 9.84 -5.41
CA LEU A 359 -5.39 10.29 -6.00
C LEU A 359 -4.51 11.01 -4.99
N LEU A 360 -5.05 11.96 -4.23
CA LEU A 360 -4.31 12.73 -3.24
C LEU A 360 -3.70 11.85 -2.14
N ASN A 361 -4.41 10.82 -1.68
CA ASN A 361 -3.87 9.87 -0.70
C ASN A 361 -2.60 9.20 -1.22
N MET A 362 -2.63 8.73 -2.47
CA MET A 362 -1.46 8.14 -3.12
C MET A 362 -0.36 9.17 -3.40
N MET A 363 -0.71 10.36 -3.87
CA MET A 363 0.23 11.47 -4.15
C MET A 363 0.90 12.02 -2.89
N LEU A 364 0.28 11.92 -1.71
CA LEU A 364 0.93 12.15 -0.41
C LEU A 364 2.02 11.12 -0.09
N GLY A 365 2.17 10.08 -0.91
CA GLY A 365 3.14 9.01 -0.73
C GLY A 365 2.63 7.91 0.19
N GLU A 366 1.31 7.81 0.35
CA GLU A 366 0.65 6.78 1.17
C GLU A 366 1.27 6.69 2.57
N ILE A 367 1.27 7.81 3.26
CA ILE A 367 1.89 7.97 4.59
C ILE A 367 0.89 8.09 5.73
N SER A 368 -0.41 7.88 5.45
CA SER A 368 -1.47 8.11 6.44
C SER A 368 -2.48 6.95 6.57
N PRO A 369 -2.11 5.83 7.19
CA PRO A 369 -0.84 5.48 7.84
C PRO A 369 0.18 4.83 6.92
N GLY A 370 -0.15 4.56 5.65
CA GLY A 370 0.68 3.95 4.65
C GLY A 370 0.71 2.43 4.68
N GLY A 371 1.45 1.83 3.77
CA GLY A 371 1.58 0.38 3.68
C GLY A 371 2.39 -0.21 4.83
N THR A 372 2.32 -1.54 4.94
CA THR A 372 3.09 -2.34 5.91
C THR A 372 4.60 -2.08 5.76
N GLY A 373 5.11 -1.15 6.55
CA GLY A 373 6.49 -0.68 6.51
C GLY A 373 6.70 0.57 5.67
N SER A 374 6.19 0.65 4.44
CA SER A 374 6.40 1.78 3.52
C SER A 374 5.88 3.10 4.08
N GLY A 375 4.70 3.11 4.69
CA GLY A 375 4.15 4.30 5.31
C GLY A 375 5.02 4.87 6.41
N LEU A 376 5.54 4.02 7.29
CA LEU A 376 6.41 4.48 8.37
C LEU A 376 7.72 5.05 7.85
N TYR A 377 8.42 4.36 6.94
CA TYR A 377 9.68 4.91 6.44
C TYR A 377 9.46 6.18 5.60
N GLY A 378 8.38 6.29 4.84
CA GLY A 378 8.01 7.50 4.12
C GLY A 378 7.75 8.68 5.07
N MET A 379 6.95 8.46 6.11
CA MET A 379 6.68 9.46 7.13
C MET A 379 7.95 9.90 7.88
N LEU A 380 8.86 8.96 8.19
CA LEU A 380 10.14 9.29 8.84
C LEU A 380 11.06 10.10 7.92
N VAL A 381 11.06 9.84 6.61
CA VAL A 381 11.79 10.67 5.64
C VAL A 381 11.22 12.10 5.61
N LEU A 382 9.90 12.25 5.59
CA LEU A 382 9.25 13.57 5.67
C LEU A 382 9.52 14.27 7.02
N ALA A 383 9.58 13.53 8.12
CA ALA A 383 9.98 14.08 9.42
C ALA A 383 11.42 14.64 9.39
N ILE A 384 12.34 13.94 8.73
CA ILE A 384 13.73 14.41 8.52
C ILE A 384 13.75 15.69 7.69
N ILE A 385 12.99 15.76 6.59
CA ILE A 385 12.88 16.97 5.77
C ILE A 385 12.26 18.11 6.57
N THR A 386 11.21 17.84 7.34
CA THR A 386 10.55 18.84 8.19
C THR A 386 11.51 19.43 9.23
N VAL A 387 12.29 18.59 9.91
CA VAL A 387 13.31 19.05 10.87
C VAL A 387 14.38 19.88 10.18
N PHE A 388 14.79 19.51 8.96
CA PHE A 388 15.76 20.25 8.18
C PHE A 388 15.24 21.64 7.81
N ILE A 389 14.02 21.73 7.27
CA ILE A 389 13.37 23.01 6.92
C ILE A 389 13.24 23.89 8.18
N ALA A 390 12.73 23.33 9.27
CA ALA A 390 12.57 24.06 10.53
C ALA A 390 13.91 24.56 11.08
N GLY A 391 14.97 23.74 11.00
CA GLY A 391 16.32 24.12 11.43
C GLY A 391 16.86 25.30 10.63
N LEU A 392 16.71 25.28 9.32
CA LEU A 392 17.15 26.38 8.44
C LEU A 392 16.39 27.68 8.72
N LEU A 393 15.08 27.60 8.91
CA LEU A 393 14.24 28.78 9.17
C LEU A 393 14.63 29.53 10.46
N VAL A 394 15.10 28.81 11.48
CA VAL A 394 15.48 29.39 12.76
C VAL A 394 17.01 29.51 12.95
N GLY A 395 17.80 29.23 11.89
CA GLY A 395 19.27 29.34 11.93
C GLY A 395 19.95 28.33 12.85
N ARG A 396 19.39 27.13 13.02
CA ARG A 396 19.91 26.08 13.93
C ARG A 396 20.31 24.83 13.17
N THR A 397 21.23 24.05 13.74
CA THR A 397 21.61 22.75 13.16
C THR A 397 20.42 21.77 13.23
N PRO A 398 19.95 21.23 12.12
CA PRO A 398 18.85 20.27 12.11
C PRO A 398 19.25 18.95 12.77
N GLU A 399 18.43 18.48 13.73
CA GLU A 399 18.67 17.25 14.47
C GLU A 399 17.36 16.47 14.65
N TYR A 400 17.38 15.18 14.35
CA TYR A 400 16.25 14.27 14.60
C TYR A 400 16.69 13.09 15.46
N LEU A 401 16.07 12.92 16.64
CA LEU A 401 16.41 11.89 17.63
C LEU A 401 17.91 11.86 18.02
N GLY A 402 18.53 13.03 18.08
CA GLY A 402 19.96 13.16 18.36
C GLY A 402 20.86 12.78 17.18
N LYS A 403 20.32 12.64 15.97
CA LYS A 403 21.09 12.47 14.75
C LYS A 403 21.14 13.79 13.99
N LYS A 404 22.34 14.20 13.55
CA LYS A 404 22.52 15.41 12.77
C LYS A 404 22.04 15.17 11.33
N ILE A 405 21.18 16.05 10.84
CA ILE A 405 20.71 16.01 9.45
C ILE A 405 21.59 16.95 8.63
N GLY A 406 22.61 16.38 8.01
CA GLY A 406 23.56 17.10 7.17
C GLY A 406 23.23 17.04 5.67
N PRO A 407 24.12 17.58 4.81
CA PRO A 407 23.91 17.59 3.36
C PRO A 407 23.70 16.20 2.73
N ARG A 408 24.30 15.16 3.30
CA ARG A 408 24.16 13.79 2.82
C ARG A 408 22.77 13.23 3.12
N GLU A 409 22.30 13.38 4.35
CA GLU A 409 21.01 12.88 4.79
C GLU A 409 19.87 13.57 4.05
N ILE A 410 19.94 14.90 3.92
CA ILE A 410 18.90 15.65 3.21
C ILE A 410 18.89 15.34 1.71
N LYS A 411 20.06 15.14 1.08
CA LYS A 411 20.13 14.73 -0.33
C LYS A 411 19.44 13.38 -0.56
N LEU A 412 19.68 12.38 0.31
CA LEU A 412 19.04 11.08 0.23
C LEU A 412 17.52 11.18 0.44
N ALA A 413 17.08 11.97 1.42
CA ALA A 413 15.67 12.23 1.70
C ALA A 413 14.97 12.98 0.54
N SER A 414 15.63 13.97 -0.06
CA SER A 414 15.09 14.73 -1.20
C SER A 414 14.94 13.87 -2.45
N ILE A 415 15.94 13.03 -2.76
CA ILE A 415 15.81 12.11 -3.90
C ILE A 415 14.67 11.13 -3.67
N TYR A 416 14.52 10.59 -2.44
CA TYR A 416 13.41 9.70 -2.08
C TYR A 416 12.05 10.29 -2.48
N ILE A 417 11.75 11.53 -2.07
CA ILE A 417 10.45 12.16 -2.34
C ILE A 417 10.22 12.54 -3.81
N LEU A 418 11.28 12.65 -4.62
CA LEU A 418 11.18 13.04 -6.04
C LEU A 418 10.96 11.86 -6.98
N ILE A 419 11.23 10.62 -6.55
CA ILE A 419 11.15 9.43 -7.41
C ILE A 419 9.72 9.22 -7.90
N THR A 420 8.76 9.12 -6.99
CA THR A 420 7.37 8.82 -7.34
C THR A 420 6.76 9.90 -8.24
N PRO A 421 6.87 11.20 -7.92
CA PRO A 421 6.40 12.26 -8.83
C PRO A 421 7.02 12.20 -10.22
N ALA A 422 8.32 11.93 -10.31
CA ALA A 422 8.99 11.82 -11.61
C ALA A 422 8.37 10.69 -12.45
N LEU A 423 8.10 9.54 -11.85
CA LEU A 423 7.49 8.39 -12.54
C LEU A 423 6.04 8.68 -12.96
N VAL A 424 5.24 9.25 -12.05
CA VAL A 424 3.84 9.61 -12.31
C VAL A 424 3.72 10.59 -13.47
N LEU A 425 4.43 11.72 -13.36
CA LEU A 425 4.32 12.80 -14.34
C LEU A 425 4.90 12.39 -15.70
N THR A 426 6.05 11.69 -15.71
CA THR A 426 6.67 11.23 -16.95
C THR A 426 5.81 10.16 -17.63
N GLY A 427 5.31 9.16 -16.88
CA GLY A 427 4.47 8.10 -17.45
C GLY A 427 3.18 8.65 -18.05
N THR A 428 2.49 9.54 -17.33
CA THR A 428 1.30 10.22 -17.82
C THR A 428 1.62 11.07 -19.06
N ALA A 429 2.67 11.87 -19.02
CA ALA A 429 3.06 12.72 -20.15
C ALA A 429 3.40 11.91 -21.40
N LEU A 430 4.18 10.83 -21.29
CA LEU A 430 4.54 9.97 -22.41
C LEU A 430 3.31 9.29 -23.03
N SER A 431 2.31 8.97 -22.22
CA SER A 431 1.05 8.36 -22.70
C SER A 431 0.28 9.26 -23.68
N PHE A 432 0.42 10.59 -23.55
CA PHE A 432 -0.28 11.54 -24.42
C PHE A 432 0.63 12.31 -25.38
N ALA A 433 1.95 12.39 -25.12
CA ALA A 433 2.88 13.14 -25.97
C ALA A 433 3.33 12.37 -27.22
N ILE A 434 3.43 11.05 -27.15
CA ILE A 434 3.90 10.22 -28.27
C ILE A 434 2.70 9.79 -29.12
N PRO A 435 2.58 10.20 -30.40
CA PRO A 435 1.36 9.99 -31.19
C PRO A 435 0.90 8.52 -31.27
N ALA A 436 1.82 7.58 -31.51
CA ALA A 436 1.49 6.15 -31.60
C ALA A 436 0.99 5.56 -30.28
N ILE A 437 1.50 6.05 -29.14
CA ILE A 437 1.06 5.65 -27.79
C ILE A 437 -0.28 6.29 -27.49
N ARG A 438 -0.40 7.60 -27.72
CA ARG A 438 -1.62 8.37 -27.50
C ARG A 438 -2.80 7.74 -28.25
N ASP A 439 -2.64 7.42 -29.53
CA ASP A 439 -3.68 6.80 -30.34
C ASP A 439 -4.16 5.46 -29.76
N ASN A 440 -3.25 4.67 -29.19
CA ASN A 440 -3.62 3.44 -28.49
C ASN A 440 -4.32 3.72 -27.14
N VAL A 441 -3.80 4.66 -26.37
CA VAL A 441 -4.40 5.06 -25.07
C VAL A 441 -5.82 5.60 -25.27
N GLU A 442 -6.02 6.54 -26.20
CA GLU A 442 -7.31 7.17 -26.45
C GLU A 442 -8.36 6.22 -27.07
N LYS A 443 -7.93 5.25 -27.89
CA LYS A 443 -8.86 4.36 -28.60
C LYS A 443 -9.10 3.02 -27.91
N VAL A 444 -8.17 2.57 -27.04
CA VAL A 444 -8.21 1.23 -26.46
C VAL A 444 -8.18 1.28 -24.94
N SER A 445 -7.36 2.15 -24.33
CA SER A 445 -7.15 2.10 -22.86
C SER A 445 -8.22 2.88 -22.11
N ILE A 446 -8.47 4.16 -22.42
CA ILE A 446 -9.44 4.98 -21.70
C ILE A 446 -10.87 4.71 -22.18
N TRP A 447 -11.82 4.68 -21.25
CA TRP A 447 -13.23 4.49 -21.57
C TRP A 447 -13.98 5.80 -21.62
N ASN A 448 -13.54 6.79 -20.86
CA ASN A 448 -14.17 8.10 -20.77
C ASN A 448 -13.31 9.17 -21.46
N PRO A 449 -13.80 9.86 -22.52
CA PRO A 449 -13.01 10.87 -23.21
C PRO A 449 -12.84 12.16 -22.39
N GLY A 450 -11.80 12.92 -22.69
CA GLY A 450 -11.58 14.24 -22.11
C GLY A 450 -10.89 14.22 -20.75
N LEU A 451 -11.36 15.05 -19.83
CA LEU A 451 -10.73 15.26 -18.51
C LEU A 451 -10.74 13.99 -17.66
N HIS A 452 -11.81 13.21 -17.70
CA HIS A 452 -11.91 11.95 -16.97
C HIS A 452 -10.91 10.91 -17.48
N GLY A 453 -10.84 10.71 -18.80
CA GLY A 453 -9.86 9.76 -19.39
C GLY A 453 -8.40 10.17 -19.15
N PHE A 454 -8.11 11.47 -19.08
CA PHE A 454 -6.81 11.94 -18.58
C PHE A 454 -6.58 11.49 -17.13
N THR A 455 -7.61 11.61 -16.29
CA THR A 455 -7.55 11.22 -14.89
C THR A 455 -7.39 9.70 -14.73
N GLU A 456 -8.01 8.86 -15.58
CA GLU A 456 -7.81 7.40 -15.60
C GLU A 456 -6.32 7.04 -15.78
N VAL A 457 -5.63 7.66 -16.75
CA VAL A 457 -4.21 7.43 -17.00
C VAL A 457 -3.35 7.97 -15.86
N LEU A 458 -3.65 9.18 -15.38
CA LEU A 458 -2.96 9.77 -14.23
C LEU A 458 -3.08 8.88 -12.99
N TYR A 459 -4.27 8.34 -12.75
CA TYR A 459 -4.53 7.42 -11.64
C TYR A 459 -3.69 6.14 -11.79
N ALA A 460 -3.66 5.55 -12.97
CA ALA A 460 -2.90 4.32 -13.23
C ALA A 460 -1.40 4.50 -12.92
N PHE A 461 -0.78 5.59 -13.40
CA PHE A 461 0.63 5.87 -13.09
C PHE A 461 0.85 6.27 -11.63
N THR A 462 -0.09 6.97 -11.00
CA THR A 462 -0.02 7.31 -9.57
C THR A 462 -0.06 6.05 -8.72
N SER A 463 -1.00 5.15 -9.01
CA SER A 463 -1.14 3.87 -8.33
C SER A 463 0.09 2.98 -8.52
N ALA A 464 0.56 2.83 -9.76
CA ALA A 464 1.72 2.00 -10.07
C ALA A 464 3.01 2.51 -9.41
N ALA A 465 3.28 3.83 -9.49
CA ALA A 465 4.50 4.42 -8.96
C ALA A 465 4.54 4.45 -7.41
N ASN A 466 3.38 4.56 -6.74
CA ASN A 466 3.28 4.47 -5.28
C ASN A 466 3.14 3.02 -4.79
N ASN A 467 3.00 2.04 -5.71
CA ASN A 467 2.76 0.63 -5.40
C ASN A 467 1.42 0.40 -4.65
N ASN A 468 0.37 1.10 -5.05
CA ASN A 468 -0.97 0.93 -4.51
C ASN A 468 -1.68 -0.28 -5.13
N GLY A 469 -1.96 -0.24 -6.43
CA GLY A 469 -2.63 -1.31 -7.19
C GLY A 469 -4.08 -1.02 -7.56
N SER A 470 -4.77 -0.06 -6.92
CA SER A 470 -6.11 0.34 -7.34
C SER A 470 -6.08 1.05 -8.69
N ALA A 471 -7.17 0.94 -9.44
CA ALA A 471 -7.37 1.60 -10.72
C ALA A 471 -8.66 2.42 -10.71
N PHE A 472 -8.75 3.42 -11.60
CA PHE A 472 -10.04 3.78 -12.14
C PHE A 472 -10.42 2.68 -13.13
N ALA A 473 -11.45 1.91 -12.81
CA ALA A 473 -11.80 0.68 -13.53
C ALA A 473 -12.34 0.93 -14.96
N GLY A 474 -12.51 2.17 -15.35
CA GLY A 474 -12.75 2.62 -16.72
C GLY A 474 -11.53 2.53 -17.63
N ILE A 475 -10.44 1.87 -17.23
CA ILE A 475 -9.23 1.73 -18.02
C ILE A 475 -8.95 0.28 -18.44
N THR A 476 -8.68 0.06 -19.73
CA THR A 476 -8.16 -1.19 -20.26
C THR A 476 -6.63 -1.17 -20.21
N ALA A 477 -6.07 -1.83 -19.18
CA ALA A 477 -4.63 -1.80 -18.91
C ALA A 477 -3.85 -2.94 -19.57
N ASN A 478 -4.52 -3.94 -20.16
CA ASN A 478 -3.83 -5.06 -20.83
C ASN A 478 -3.41 -4.70 -22.26
N THR A 479 -2.58 -3.67 -22.40
CA THR A 479 -1.97 -3.27 -23.67
C THR A 479 -0.45 -3.33 -23.56
N PRO A 480 0.31 -3.43 -24.67
CA PRO A 480 1.77 -3.46 -24.61
C PRO A 480 2.39 -2.27 -23.87
N TRP A 481 1.86 -1.06 -24.10
CA TRP A 481 2.31 0.15 -23.43
C TRP A 481 2.03 0.10 -21.93
N MET A 482 0.78 -0.12 -21.53
CA MET A 482 0.39 -0.11 -20.13
C MET A 482 1.08 -1.22 -19.34
N ASN A 483 1.12 -2.45 -19.86
CA ASN A 483 1.82 -3.55 -19.18
C ASN A 483 3.30 -3.25 -18.94
N THR A 484 3.98 -2.63 -19.91
CA THR A 484 5.41 -2.33 -19.79
C THR A 484 5.67 -1.11 -18.94
N ALA A 485 4.99 0.01 -19.23
CA ALA A 485 5.23 1.28 -18.56
C ALA A 485 4.83 1.25 -17.08
N LEU A 486 3.66 0.68 -16.75
CA LEU A 486 3.24 0.49 -15.36
C LEU A 486 4.16 -0.49 -14.63
N GLY A 487 4.60 -1.59 -15.30
CA GLY A 487 5.58 -2.52 -14.73
C GLY A 487 6.89 -1.82 -14.35
N ILE A 488 7.42 -0.96 -15.22
CA ILE A 488 8.63 -0.17 -14.93
C ILE A 488 8.37 0.83 -13.80
N ALA A 489 7.21 1.51 -13.80
CA ALA A 489 6.84 2.44 -12.75
C ALA A 489 6.77 1.75 -11.37
N MET A 490 6.15 0.54 -11.29
CA MET A 490 6.10 -0.26 -10.08
C MET A 490 7.48 -0.68 -9.58
N LEU A 491 8.37 -1.15 -10.47
CA LEU A 491 9.75 -1.53 -10.10
C LEU A 491 10.53 -0.35 -9.52
N LEU A 492 10.55 0.76 -10.25
CA LEU A 492 11.31 1.93 -9.84
C LEU A 492 10.69 2.60 -8.62
N GLY A 493 9.36 2.68 -8.54
CA GLY A 493 8.61 3.23 -7.41
C GLY A 493 8.82 2.45 -6.11
N ARG A 494 9.10 1.13 -6.18
CA ARG A 494 9.39 0.32 -5.00
C ARG A 494 10.86 0.35 -4.61
N PHE A 495 11.74 0.00 -5.54
CA PHE A 495 13.13 -0.31 -5.19
C PHE A 495 14.02 0.92 -5.07
N LEU A 496 13.81 1.97 -5.88
CA LEU A 496 14.61 3.19 -5.72
C LEU A 496 14.38 3.86 -4.35
N PRO A 497 13.15 4.07 -3.87
CA PRO A 497 12.94 4.56 -2.50
C PRO A 497 13.62 3.69 -1.44
N MET A 498 13.57 2.36 -1.55
CA MET A 498 14.25 1.45 -0.60
C MET A 498 15.77 1.63 -0.61
N VAL A 499 16.39 1.86 -1.77
CA VAL A 499 17.83 2.16 -1.88
C VAL A 499 18.18 3.40 -1.05
N PHE A 500 17.42 4.48 -1.20
CA PHE A 500 17.70 5.73 -0.49
C PHE A 500 17.37 5.66 1.00
N VAL A 501 16.32 4.94 1.38
CA VAL A 501 15.97 4.68 2.79
C VAL A 501 17.06 3.88 3.49
N LEU A 502 17.55 2.80 2.89
CA LEU A 502 18.62 1.98 3.47
C LEU A 502 19.96 2.71 3.51
N ALA A 503 20.29 3.52 2.48
CA ALA A 503 21.47 4.37 2.50
C ALA A 503 21.38 5.45 3.59
N LEU A 504 20.20 6.04 3.77
CA LEU A 504 19.90 6.99 4.85
C LEU A 504 20.05 6.32 6.22
N ALA A 505 19.47 5.13 6.41
CA ALA A 505 19.59 4.34 7.62
C ALA A 505 21.07 4.04 7.98
N GLY A 506 21.87 3.65 6.97
CA GLY A 506 23.30 3.42 7.14
C GLY A 506 24.07 4.67 7.51
N SER A 507 23.73 5.82 6.93
CA SER A 507 24.34 7.11 7.27
C SER A 507 24.02 7.53 8.72
N LEU A 508 22.74 7.39 9.13
CA LEU A 508 22.30 7.72 10.49
C LEU A 508 22.90 6.79 11.54
N ALA A 509 22.98 5.49 11.28
CA ALA A 509 23.55 4.51 12.21
C ALA A 509 25.04 4.79 12.52
N ALA A 510 25.79 5.25 11.54
CA ALA A 510 27.22 5.56 11.67
C ALA A 510 27.51 6.81 12.53
N GLN A 511 26.51 7.68 12.73
CA GLN A 511 26.66 8.91 13.49
C GLN A 511 26.70 8.68 15.02
N ASP A 512 27.37 9.62 15.71
CA ASP A 512 27.26 9.77 17.15
C ASP A 512 25.90 10.37 17.55
N LYS A 513 25.55 10.28 18.83
CA LYS A 513 24.36 10.95 19.36
C LYS A 513 24.72 12.34 19.84
N VAL A 514 24.08 13.35 19.28
CA VAL A 514 24.21 14.74 19.69
C VAL A 514 23.32 14.96 20.92
N PRO A 515 23.84 15.53 22.01
CA PRO A 515 23.02 15.89 23.18
C PRO A 515 21.98 16.95 22.81
N ALA A 516 20.76 16.80 23.32
CA ALA A 516 19.73 17.82 23.15
C ALA A 516 20.14 19.13 23.85
N THR A 517 19.99 20.25 23.15
CA THR A 517 20.24 21.60 23.64
C THR A 517 18.94 22.41 23.69
N ALA A 518 18.97 23.61 24.25
CA ALA A 518 17.84 24.54 24.22
C ALA A 518 17.42 24.90 22.77
N GLY A 519 18.31 24.64 21.80
CA GLY A 519 18.06 24.83 20.38
C GLY A 519 17.46 23.62 19.65
N THR A 520 17.42 22.46 20.26
CA THR A 520 16.88 21.24 19.62
C THR A 520 15.36 21.32 19.50
N LEU A 521 14.82 21.09 18.28
CA LEU A 521 13.38 21.07 18.05
C LEU A 521 12.74 19.85 18.78
N PRO A 522 11.75 20.05 19.64
CA PRO A 522 11.11 18.93 20.34
C PRO A 522 10.11 18.20 19.42
N THR A 523 10.57 17.16 18.74
CA THR A 523 9.85 16.42 17.69
C THR A 523 8.70 15.53 18.19
N HIS A 524 8.41 15.55 19.49
CA HIS A 524 7.26 14.85 20.11
C HIS A 524 6.11 15.79 20.50
N ARG A 525 6.22 17.10 20.25
CA ARG A 525 5.22 18.09 20.64
C ARG A 525 4.22 18.41 19.51
N PRO A 526 3.01 18.94 19.84
CA PRO A 526 1.98 19.28 18.85
C PRO A 526 2.45 20.24 17.75
N GLN A 527 3.37 21.17 18.08
CA GLN A 527 3.94 22.09 17.09
C GLN A 527 4.68 21.34 15.96
N PHE A 528 5.41 20.27 16.30
CA PHE A 528 6.07 19.45 15.30
C PHE A 528 5.04 18.66 14.48
N VAL A 529 3.98 18.15 15.11
CA VAL A 529 2.88 17.45 14.41
C VAL A 529 2.27 18.38 13.36
N GLY A 530 1.90 19.60 13.72
CA GLY A 530 1.34 20.58 12.79
C GLY A 530 2.31 20.95 11.66
N LEU A 531 3.60 21.12 11.99
CA LEU A 531 4.63 21.43 11.02
C LEU A 531 4.83 20.28 10.01
N LEU A 532 4.86 19.03 10.48
CA LEU A 532 5.01 17.85 9.63
C LEU A 532 3.81 17.66 8.71
N ILE A 533 2.58 17.87 9.19
CA ILE A 533 1.38 17.89 8.35
C ILE A 533 1.52 18.98 7.28
N GLY A 534 1.86 20.21 7.67
CA GLY A 534 2.01 21.34 6.75
C GLY A 534 3.06 21.07 5.68
N VAL A 535 4.25 20.57 6.04
CA VAL A 535 5.30 20.23 5.07
C VAL A 535 4.85 19.13 4.12
N SER A 536 4.19 18.07 4.63
CA SER A 536 3.68 16.97 3.79
C SER A 536 2.69 17.49 2.74
N VAL A 537 1.72 18.29 3.17
CA VAL A 537 0.70 18.86 2.27
C VAL A 537 1.30 19.85 1.26
N ILE A 538 2.20 20.75 1.71
CA ILE A 538 2.80 21.74 0.82
C ILE A 538 3.69 21.07 -0.24
N VAL A 539 4.53 20.10 0.13
CA VAL A 539 5.37 19.36 -0.81
C VAL A 539 4.52 18.66 -1.86
N THR A 540 3.45 17.98 -1.44
CA THR A 540 2.53 17.30 -2.35
C THR A 540 1.79 18.29 -3.26
N ALA A 541 1.28 19.39 -2.71
CA ALA A 541 0.58 20.42 -3.48
C ALA A 541 1.49 21.05 -4.53
N LEU A 542 2.70 21.47 -4.16
CA LEU A 542 3.67 22.05 -5.10
C LEU A 542 4.03 21.09 -6.24
N THR A 543 4.00 19.80 -5.97
CA THR A 543 4.39 18.77 -6.94
C THR A 543 3.26 18.41 -7.89
N TYR A 544 2.04 18.24 -7.37
CA TYR A 544 0.95 17.61 -8.12
C TYR A 544 -0.23 18.56 -8.44
N PHE A 545 -0.31 19.74 -7.83
CA PHE A 545 -1.41 20.67 -8.10
C PHE A 545 -1.61 20.97 -9.59
N PRO A 546 -0.57 21.21 -10.40
CA PRO A 546 -0.77 21.48 -11.83
C PRO A 546 -1.46 20.34 -12.58
N VAL A 547 -1.09 19.09 -12.30
CA VAL A 547 -1.68 17.92 -12.98
C VAL A 547 -3.08 17.61 -12.46
N LEU A 548 -3.35 17.85 -11.19
CA LEU A 548 -4.71 17.76 -10.63
C LEU A 548 -5.64 18.81 -11.22
N ALA A 549 -5.13 20.01 -11.51
CA ALA A 549 -5.89 21.08 -12.16
C ALA A 549 -6.25 20.75 -13.62
N LEU A 550 -5.48 19.90 -14.30
CA LEU A 550 -5.76 19.45 -15.67
C LEU A 550 -6.77 18.29 -15.75
N GLY A 551 -7.01 17.59 -14.67
CA GLY A 551 -7.91 16.44 -14.58
C GLY A 551 -9.07 16.67 -13.61
N PRO A 552 -9.02 16.05 -12.42
CA PRO A 552 -10.18 15.96 -11.53
C PRO A 552 -10.68 17.30 -11.00
N LEU A 553 -9.82 18.32 -10.81
CA LEU A 553 -10.26 19.65 -10.40
C LEU A 553 -11.03 20.36 -11.51
N ALA A 554 -10.52 20.33 -12.76
CA ALA A 554 -11.21 20.94 -13.90
C ALA A 554 -12.54 20.25 -14.19
N GLU A 555 -12.65 18.95 -13.96
CA GLU A 555 -13.89 18.17 -14.09
C GLU A 555 -14.87 18.50 -12.95
N GLY A 556 -14.42 18.51 -11.71
CA GLY A 556 -15.28 18.67 -10.53
C GLY A 556 -15.75 20.10 -10.26
N LEU A 557 -15.15 21.11 -10.93
CA LEU A 557 -15.54 22.53 -10.81
C LEU A 557 -16.41 23.02 -11.98
N LYS A 558 -16.71 22.17 -12.97
CA LYS A 558 -17.69 22.42 -14.03
C LYS A 558 -19.11 22.15 -13.54
#